data_fdaa0491dae5e6e764f88ad6f079e01a
#
_entry.id   fdaa0491dae5e6e764f88ad6f079e01a
#
_cell.length_a   1.000
_cell.length_b   1.000
_cell.length_c   1.000
_cell.angle_alpha   90.00
_cell.angle_beta   90.00
_cell.angle_gamma   90.00
#
_symmetry.space_group_name_H-M   'P 1'
#
loop_
_entity.id
_entity.type
_entity.pdbx_description
1 polymer ?
#
loop_
_entity_poly.entity_id
_entity_poly.type
_entity_poly.pdbx_seq_one_letter_code
_entity_poly.pdbx_strand_id
1 'polypeptide(L)'
;MKTEEKLNMTMLCDFYELTMGNGYFESGYKDHITYFDVFFRRVPDGGGYAIAAGLEQLIDYIENLHFSPEDIAYLRGRNLFSEEFLSYLEDFHFTGDIYAMPEGTPVFPREPMVIVRAKAIEAQLIETFTLLTINHQSLIATKANRIARAARGRTVLEFDSRRAQGADAAIIGARAAYIGGVAGTACTISDQIYGVPAGGTMAHAWVQMFDSEYDAFKTYCQIYPHNATLLVDTYNTLKSGVPNAIRAFNEVLKPMGITKCGIRLDSGDMAYLTRKARKMLDEAGWTECQISVSNSLDEYLIQDLLLQDAKIDLFGVGERMITAKSEPVFGGVYKLAAVEDQQGNITPKIKISENVEKITIPHFKKVYRFYGNDTGKAIADYITVYDETLDDTKDLEIFDPSATWKKKTVYNFTARPLLVPVFLGGKRVYDSPSLPEIQAYCRQQVDTLWDEVKRFDNPHSYYVDLSDRLWNIQQDLLRNRK
;
A
#
# COMPACT_ATOMS: atom_id res chain seq x y z
N MET A 1 -25.02 13.00 -5.75
CA MET A 1 -23.73 13.36 -6.35
C MET A 1 -23.88 13.17 -7.85
N LYS A 2 -23.65 14.18 -8.67
CA LYS A 2 -23.62 14.03 -10.12
C LYS A 2 -22.35 13.23 -10.46
N THR A 3 -22.52 12.02 -10.98
CA THR A 3 -21.49 11.01 -11.16
C THR A 3 -20.81 11.04 -12.53
N GLU A 4 -20.76 12.17 -13.22
CA GLU A 4 -20.32 12.20 -14.63
C GLU A 4 -19.15 13.14 -14.96
N GLU A 5 -18.66 13.93 -14.01
CA GLU A 5 -17.38 14.66 -14.19
C GLU A 5 -16.38 14.13 -13.14
N LYS A 6 -15.26 13.55 -13.60
CA LYS A 6 -14.14 13.21 -12.73
C LYS A 6 -13.74 14.48 -11.98
N LEU A 7 -13.88 14.51 -10.66
CA LEU A 7 -13.56 15.67 -9.85
C LEU A 7 -12.11 16.09 -10.11
N ASN A 8 -11.91 17.34 -10.48
CA ASN A 8 -10.54 17.87 -10.61
C ASN A 8 -9.90 17.95 -9.21
N MET A 9 -8.86 17.17 -9.00
CA MET A 9 -8.18 17.03 -7.71
C MET A 9 -7.09 18.08 -7.49
N THR A 10 -6.89 19.02 -8.41
CA THR A 10 -5.86 20.07 -8.30
C THR A 10 -6.03 20.92 -7.04
N MET A 11 -7.29 21.21 -6.66
CA MET A 11 -7.62 21.94 -5.45
C MET A 11 -7.58 21.09 -4.16
N LEU A 12 -7.26 19.81 -4.24
CA LEU A 12 -6.99 18.96 -3.07
C LEU A 12 -5.56 19.20 -2.59
N CYS A 13 -5.32 20.39 -2.10
CA CYS A 13 -4.06 20.83 -1.52
C CYS A 13 -4.33 21.55 -0.20
N ASP A 14 -3.39 21.49 0.72
CA ASP A 14 -3.46 22.28 1.94
C ASP A 14 -3.31 23.77 1.58
N PHE A 15 -4.10 24.64 2.19
CA PHE A 15 -4.16 26.05 1.82
C PHE A 15 -2.81 26.78 1.93
N TYR A 16 -1.92 26.30 2.82
CA TYR A 16 -0.57 26.86 2.93
C TYR A 16 0.29 26.62 1.67
N GLU A 17 0.01 25.61 0.87
CA GLU A 17 0.72 25.34 -0.39
C GLU A 17 0.48 26.48 -1.38
N LEU A 18 -0.76 26.95 -1.47
CA LEU A 18 -1.13 28.11 -2.29
C LEU A 18 -0.53 29.43 -1.75
N THR A 19 -0.57 29.66 -0.42
CA THR A 19 0.01 30.86 0.16
C THR A 19 1.54 30.89 0.05
N MET A 20 2.22 29.74 0.20
CA MET A 20 3.65 29.61 -0.07
C MET A 20 3.95 29.78 -1.56
N GLY A 21 3.12 29.19 -2.44
CA GLY A 21 3.24 29.35 -3.90
C GLY A 21 3.20 30.82 -4.32
N ASN A 22 2.23 31.58 -3.83
CA ASN A 22 2.17 33.04 -4.05
C ASN A 22 3.40 33.75 -3.47
N GLY A 23 3.85 33.36 -2.26
CA GLY A 23 5.05 33.90 -1.64
C GLY A 23 6.32 33.63 -2.48
N TYR A 24 6.49 32.46 -3.03
CA TYR A 24 7.60 32.14 -3.94
C TYR A 24 7.52 32.93 -5.24
N PHE A 25 6.31 33.14 -5.76
CA PHE A 25 6.07 33.95 -6.96
C PHE A 25 6.51 35.40 -6.74
N GLU A 26 5.99 36.06 -5.70
CA GLU A 26 6.26 37.46 -5.37
C GLU A 26 7.71 37.73 -4.97
N SER A 27 8.38 36.76 -4.34
CA SER A 27 9.78 36.91 -3.89
C SER A 27 10.83 36.51 -4.93
N GLY A 28 10.41 36.11 -6.14
CA GLY A 28 11.32 35.72 -7.23
C GLY A 28 11.92 34.32 -7.11
N TYR A 29 11.36 33.45 -6.25
CA TYR A 29 11.82 32.06 -6.07
C TYR A 29 11.06 31.06 -6.95
N LYS A 30 10.08 31.49 -7.76
CA LYS A 30 9.22 30.59 -8.55
C LYS A 30 9.98 29.62 -9.46
N ASP A 31 11.12 30.06 -10.02
CA ASP A 31 11.92 29.28 -10.98
C ASP A 31 13.06 28.51 -10.33
N HIS A 32 13.24 28.58 -8.99
CA HIS A 32 14.23 27.78 -8.29
C HIS A 32 13.81 26.32 -8.31
N ILE A 33 14.75 25.46 -8.69
CA ILE A 33 14.52 24.01 -8.65
C ILE A 33 14.69 23.51 -7.22
N THR A 34 13.76 22.72 -6.77
CA THR A 34 13.72 22.14 -5.42
C THR A 34 13.68 20.62 -5.50
N TYR A 35 14.21 19.96 -4.47
CA TYR A 35 14.18 18.51 -4.32
C TYR A 35 13.43 18.17 -3.05
N PHE A 36 12.33 17.45 -3.18
CA PHE A 36 11.54 16.96 -2.06
C PHE A 36 11.55 15.45 -2.02
N ASP A 37 11.64 14.90 -0.80
CA ASP A 37 11.54 13.47 -0.54
C ASP A 37 10.21 13.13 0.11
N VAL A 38 9.58 12.07 -0.37
CA VAL A 38 8.52 11.36 0.36
C VAL A 38 9.14 10.17 1.08
N PHE A 39 9.00 10.12 2.39
CA PHE A 39 9.49 9.01 3.22
C PHE A 39 8.64 8.86 4.48
N PHE A 40 8.77 7.74 5.17
CA PHE A 40 8.12 7.50 6.47
C PHE A 40 9.15 7.21 7.56
N ARG A 41 8.74 7.27 8.85
CA ARG A 41 9.67 7.19 9.98
C ARG A 41 9.67 5.87 10.71
N ARG A 42 8.54 5.15 10.72
CA ARG A 42 8.42 3.83 11.32
C ARG A 42 7.39 3.00 10.57
N VAL A 43 7.59 1.70 10.58
CA VAL A 43 6.65 0.77 9.97
C VAL A 43 5.42 0.62 10.86
N PRO A 44 4.20 0.69 10.31
CA PRO A 44 2.98 0.43 11.06
C PRO A 44 2.98 -0.95 11.74
N ASP A 45 2.27 -1.05 12.86
CA ASP A 45 2.17 -2.28 13.68
C ASP A 45 3.53 -2.84 14.14
N GLY A 46 4.54 -2.00 14.25
CA GLY A 46 5.89 -2.43 14.61
C GLY A 46 6.48 -3.45 13.63
N GLY A 47 6.04 -3.45 12.38
CA GLY A 47 6.53 -4.36 11.35
C GLY A 47 7.98 -4.09 10.94
N GLY A 48 8.59 -5.03 10.24
CA GLY A 48 9.98 -4.91 9.77
C GLY A 48 10.12 -4.14 8.46
N TYR A 49 9.05 -3.99 7.67
CA TYR A 49 9.00 -3.28 6.40
C TYR A 49 7.57 -2.86 6.07
N ALA A 50 7.43 -1.91 5.15
CA ALA A 50 6.16 -1.55 4.53
C ALA A 50 6.17 -1.89 3.03
N ILE A 51 5.01 -1.80 2.37
CA ILE A 51 4.88 -2.00 0.93
C ILE A 51 4.57 -0.65 0.27
N ALA A 52 5.38 -0.25 -0.70
CA ALA A 52 5.11 0.95 -1.49
C ALA A 52 3.89 0.73 -2.40
N ALA A 53 2.93 1.66 -2.36
CA ALA A 53 1.76 1.66 -3.23
C ALA A 53 1.23 3.09 -3.41
N GLY A 54 0.43 3.32 -4.48
CA GLY A 54 -0.18 4.62 -4.78
C GLY A 54 0.47 5.37 -5.94
N LEU A 55 1.48 4.80 -6.59
CA LEU A 55 2.18 5.47 -7.69
C LEU A 55 1.29 5.69 -8.92
N GLU A 56 0.40 4.75 -9.25
CA GLU A 56 -0.50 4.89 -10.40
C GLU A 56 -1.45 6.09 -10.23
N GLN A 57 -2.02 6.28 -9.03
CA GLN A 57 -2.89 7.43 -8.75
C GLN A 57 -2.11 8.74 -8.71
N LEU A 58 -0.87 8.72 -8.26
CA LEU A 58 0.01 9.90 -8.35
C LEU A 58 0.29 10.27 -9.81
N ILE A 59 0.57 9.29 -10.67
CA ILE A 59 0.77 9.50 -12.10
C ILE A 59 -0.48 10.13 -12.74
N ASP A 60 -1.65 9.52 -12.50
CA ASP A 60 -2.93 10.04 -13.02
C ASP A 60 -3.22 11.48 -12.54
N TYR A 61 -2.91 11.79 -11.29
CA TYR A 61 -3.02 13.14 -10.76
C TYR A 61 -2.11 14.15 -11.47
N ILE A 62 -0.83 13.83 -11.62
CA ILE A 62 0.15 14.72 -12.27
C ILE A 62 -0.19 14.96 -13.74
N GLU A 63 -0.64 13.94 -14.48
CA GLU A 63 -1.05 14.05 -15.89
C GLU A 63 -2.30 14.93 -16.08
N ASN A 64 -3.15 15.02 -15.05
CA ASN A 64 -4.40 15.80 -15.09
C ASN A 64 -4.35 17.12 -14.28
N LEU A 65 -3.18 17.49 -13.77
CA LEU A 65 -3.00 18.64 -12.90
C LEU A 65 -3.20 19.96 -13.68
N HIS A 66 -4.26 20.68 -13.38
CA HIS A 66 -4.59 21.99 -13.97
C HIS A 66 -5.61 22.75 -13.12
N PHE A 67 -5.53 24.06 -13.07
CA PHE A 67 -6.54 24.89 -12.42
C PHE A 67 -7.64 25.25 -13.43
N SER A 68 -8.90 24.97 -13.08
CA SER A 68 -10.05 25.37 -13.89
C SER A 68 -10.34 26.87 -13.73
N PRO A 69 -11.10 27.49 -14.66
CA PRO A 69 -11.55 28.86 -14.49
C PRO A 69 -12.35 29.10 -13.20
N GLU A 70 -13.08 28.08 -12.74
CA GLU A 70 -13.84 28.09 -11.49
C GLU A 70 -12.91 28.10 -10.28
N ASP A 71 -11.81 27.32 -10.30
CA ASP A 71 -10.78 27.32 -9.26
C ASP A 71 -10.12 28.70 -9.14
N ILE A 72 -9.74 29.30 -10.27
CA ILE A 72 -9.14 30.64 -10.30
C ILE A 72 -10.13 31.69 -9.79
N ALA A 73 -11.41 31.63 -10.21
CA ALA A 73 -12.43 32.55 -9.69
C ALA A 73 -12.62 32.40 -8.17
N TYR A 74 -12.61 31.17 -7.65
CA TYR A 74 -12.66 30.93 -6.21
C TYR A 74 -11.46 31.54 -5.49
N LEU A 75 -10.24 31.28 -5.98
CA LEU A 75 -9.01 31.82 -5.38
C LEU A 75 -8.99 33.37 -5.42
N ARG A 76 -9.41 33.97 -6.54
CA ARG A 76 -9.53 35.43 -6.68
C ARG A 76 -10.51 36.01 -5.64
N GLY A 77 -11.62 35.34 -5.39
CA GLY A 77 -12.58 35.71 -4.36
C GLY A 77 -12.05 35.66 -2.93
N ARG A 78 -10.92 34.99 -2.67
CA ARG A 78 -10.26 34.97 -1.36
C ARG A 78 -9.54 36.29 -1.03
N ASN A 79 -9.21 37.11 -2.02
CA ASN A 79 -8.48 38.40 -1.88
C ASN A 79 -7.14 38.24 -1.13
N LEU A 80 -6.42 37.16 -1.36
CA LEU A 80 -5.14 36.83 -0.72
C LEU A 80 -3.99 36.67 -1.72
N PHE A 81 -4.31 36.52 -2.99
CA PHE A 81 -3.36 36.21 -4.04
C PHE A 81 -3.26 37.38 -5.03
N SER A 82 -2.06 37.62 -5.58
CA SER A 82 -1.88 38.61 -6.65
C SER A 82 -2.52 38.12 -7.96
N GLU A 83 -2.96 39.06 -8.80
CA GLU A 83 -3.51 38.72 -10.12
C GLU A 83 -2.45 38.05 -11.01
N GLU A 84 -1.19 38.47 -10.87
CA GLU A 84 -0.07 37.89 -11.59
C GLU A 84 0.14 36.42 -11.21
N PHE A 85 0.02 36.04 -9.91
CA PHE A 85 0.06 34.67 -9.47
C PHE A 85 -1.15 33.87 -9.94
N LEU A 86 -2.35 34.43 -9.90
CA LEU A 86 -3.56 33.79 -10.41
C LEU A 86 -3.44 33.51 -11.91
N SER A 87 -2.93 34.48 -12.69
CA SER A 87 -2.64 34.27 -14.11
C SER A 87 -1.58 33.19 -14.37
N TYR A 88 -0.56 33.07 -13.49
CA TYR A 88 0.40 31.97 -13.54
C TYR A 88 -0.27 30.61 -13.32
N LEU A 89 -1.26 30.53 -12.43
CA LEU A 89 -2.00 29.28 -12.17
C LEU A 89 -2.94 28.90 -13.32
N GLU A 90 -3.42 29.84 -14.14
CA GLU A 90 -4.26 29.56 -15.31
C GLU A 90 -3.55 28.66 -16.34
N ASP A 91 -2.22 28.80 -16.47
CA ASP A 91 -1.38 28.00 -17.38
C ASP A 91 -0.59 26.90 -16.64
N PHE A 92 -0.96 26.61 -15.37
CA PHE A 92 -0.19 25.73 -14.53
C PHE A 92 -0.24 24.28 -15.01
N HIS A 93 0.93 23.68 -15.12
CA HIS A 93 1.14 22.25 -15.33
C HIS A 93 2.48 21.84 -14.73
N PHE A 94 2.62 20.57 -14.41
CA PHE A 94 3.87 20.05 -13.86
C PHE A 94 4.92 19.89 -14.96
N THR A 95 6.12 20.47 -14.75
CA THR A 95 7.25 20.42 -15.70
C THR A 95 8.50 19.77 -15.13
N GLY A 96 8.43 19.26 -13.90
CA GLY A 96 9.56 18.68 -13.18
C GLY A 96 9.83 17.21 -13.49
N ASP A 97 10.70 16.64 -12.67
CA ASP A 97 11.06 15.22 -12.66
C ASP A 97 10.52 14.55 -11.42
N ILE A 98 10.04 13.31 -11.56
CA ILE A 98 9.64 12.46 -10.43
C ILE A 98 10.37 11.13 -10.56
N TYR A 99 11.02 10.72 -9.49
CA TYR A 99 11.62 9.40 -9.31
C TYR A 99 10.87 8.68 -8.20
N ALA A 100 10.48 7.42 -8.40
CA ALA A 100 9.74 6.66 -7.38
C ALA A 100 10.18 5.20 -7.31
N MET A 101 9.97 4.59 -6.17
CA MET A 101 10.05 3.14 -6.05
C MET A 101 8.80 2.52 -6.69
N PRO A 102 8.94 1.48 -7.52
CA PRO A 102 7.81 0.76 -8.10
C PRO A 102 6.85 0.23 -7.02
N GLU A 103 5.55 0.22 -7.32
CA GLU A 103 4.56 -0.36 -6.43
C GLU A 103 4.86 -1.84 -6.14
N GLY A 104 4.59 -2.26 -4.91
CA GLY A 104 4.92 -3.60 -4.44
C GLY A 104 6.34 -3.74 -3.88
N THR A 105 7.19 -2.71 -3.97
CA THR A 105 8.53 -2.73 -3.36
C THR A 105 8.41 -2.72 -1.84
N PRO A 106 9.04 -3.65 -1.10
CA PRO A 106 9.24 -3.50 0.34
C PRO A 106 10.13 -2.30 0.62
N VAL A 107 9.69 -1.43 1.52
CA VAL A 107 10.37 -0.17 1.86
C VAL A 107 10.59 -0.06 3.35
N PHE A 108 11.63 0.70 3.72
CA PHE A 108 12.07 0.83 5.11
C PHE A 108 12.04 2.29 5.56
N PRO A 109 12.01 2.56 6.88
CA PRO A 109 11.99 3.91 7.40
C PRO A 109 13.16 4.77 6.89
N ARG A 110 12.86 6.05 6.57
CA ARG A 110 13.81 7.10 6.15
C ARG A 110 14.32 7.00 4.71
N GLU A 111 13.99 5.94 3.97
CA GLU A 111 14.26 5.88 2.54
C GLU A 111 13.32 6.80 1.76
N PRO A 112 13.82 7.57 0.78
CA PRO A 112 12.95 8.27 -0.13
C PRO A 112 12.20 7.27 -1.04
N MET A 113 10.88 7.17 -0.84
CA MET A 113 9.99 6.38 -1.70
C MET A 113 9.69 7.10 -3.02
N VAL A 114 9.61 8.43 -2.96
CA VAL A 114 9.44 9.32 -4.10
C VAL A 114 10.38 10.51 -3.92
N ILE A 115 11.03 10.93 -4.99
CA ILE A 115 11.79 12.19 -5.06
C ILE A 115 11.16 13.04 -6.15
N VAL A 116 10.79 14.28 -5.81
CA VAL A 116 10.30 15.28 -6.72
C VAL A 116 11.37 16.33 -6.92
N ARG A 117 11.81 16.53 -8.18
CA ARG A 117 12.69 17.62 -8.62
C ARG A 117 11.88 18.54 -9.53
N ALA A 118 11.48 19.69 -9.02
CA ALA A 118 10.65 20.61 -9.79
C ALA A 118 10.85 22.05 -9.33
N LYS A 119 10.29 23.00 -10.07
CA LYS A 119 10.21 24.40 -9.62
C LYS A 119 9.47 24.49 -8.29
N ALA A 120 9.86 25.46 -7.46
CA ALA A 120 9.37 25.57 -6.08
C ALA A 120 7.85 25.51 -5.95
N ILE A 121 7.12 26.21 -6.83
CA ILE A 121 5.65 26.23 -6.82
C ILE A 121 5.08 24.87 -7.23
N GLU A 122 5.62 24.27 -8.30
CA GLU A 122 5.16 22.97 -8.80
C GLU A 122 5.36 21.87 -7.76
N ALA A 123 6.55 21.81 -7.15
CA ALA A 123 6.85 20.82 -6.10
C ALA A 123 5.99 21.02 -4.86
N GLN A 124 5.64 22.28 -4.51
CA GLN A 124 4.84 22.57 -3.32
C GLN A 124 3.38 22.15 -3.51
N LEU A 125 2.76 22.46 -4.65
CA LEU A 125 1.33 22.24 -4.90
C LEU A 125 0.91 20.77 -5.03
N ILE A 126 1.87 19.84 -5.15
CA ILE A 126 1.58 18.41 -5.24
C ILE A 126 1.77 17.67 -3.91
N GLU A 127 2.17 18.36 -2.82
CA GLU A 127 2.49 17.74 -1.53
C GLU A 127 1.32 16.94 -0.97
N THR A 128 0.16 17.59 -0.79
CA THR A 128 -0.99 16.97 -0.10
C THR A 128 -1.50 15.75 -0.85
N PHE A 129 -1.72 15.84 -2.16
CA PHE A 129 -2.22 14.70 -2.93
C PHE A 129 -1.22 13.54 -2.95
N THR A 130 0.07 13.83 -3.13
CA THR A 130 1.13 12.83 -3.10
C THR A 130 1.13 12.08 -1.77
N LEU A 131 1.08 12.80 -0.64
CA LEU A 131 1.06 12.20 0.69
C LEU A 131 -0.22 11.40 0.95
N LEU A 132 -1.38 11.95 0.60
CA LEU A 132 -2.66 11.27 0.78
C LEU A 132 -2.66 9.90 0.08
N THR A 133 -2.23 9.87 -1.17
CA THR A 133 -2.23 8.67 -2.01
C THR A 133 -1.20 7.64 -1.54
N ILE A 134 0.05 8.04 -1.33
CA ILE A 134 1.11 7.14 -0.91
C ILE A 134 0.87 6.63 0.52
N ASN A 135 0.43 7.49 1.44
CA ASN A 135 0.14 7.09 2.82
C ASN A 135 -0.98 6.04 2.90
N HIS A 136 -2.12 6.32 2.28
CA HIS A 136 -3.28 5.42 2.35
C HIS A 136 -2.98 4.06 1.71
N GLN A 137 -2.48 4.07 0.47
CA GLN A 137 -2.29 2.81 -0.25
C GLN A 137 -1.12 1.98 0.32
N SER A 138 -0.01 2.62 0.72
CA SER A 138 1.09 1.89 1.36
C SER A 138 0.67 1.30 2.71
N LEU A 139 -0.16 2.01 3.49
CA LEU A 139 -0.70 1.49 4.75
C LEU A 139 -1.55 0.24 4.52
N ILE A 140 -2.50 0.29 3.59
CA ILE A 140 -3.41 -0.82 3.32
C ILE A 140 -2.67 -1.99 2.68
N ALA A 141 -1.77 -1.75 1.72
CA ALA A 141 -0.93 -2.80 1.13
C ALA A 141 -0.06 -3.49 2.18
N THR A 142 0.52 -2.74 3.11
CA THR A 142 1.33 -3.27 4.22
C THR A 142 0.48 -4.14 5.14
N LYS A 143 -0.71 -3.67 5.55
CA LYS A 143 -1.62 -4.44 6.40
C LYS A 143 -2.10 -5.72 5.71
N ALA A 144 -2.48 -5.62 4.44
CA ALA A 144 -2.91 -6.76 3.64
C ALA A 144 -1.77 -7.80 3.48
N ASN A 145 -0.52 -7.35 3.28
CA ASN A 145 0.64 -8.25 3.20
C ASN A 145 0.88 -9.02 4.50
N ARG A 146 0.74 -8.36 5.66
CA ARG A 146 0.82 -9.05 6.96
C ARG A 146 -0.26 -10.12 7.08
N ILE A 147 -1.50 -9.79 6.74
CA ILE A 147 -2.66 -10.69 6.81
C ILE A 147 -2.49 -11.87 5.83
N ALA A 148 -2.13 -11.61 4.58
CA ALA A 148 -1.93 -12.65 3.57
C ALA A 148 -0.82 -13.63 3.97
N ARG A 149 0.27 -13.14 4.55
CA ARG A 149 1.36 -14.00 5.08
C ARG A 149 0.91 -14.84 6.28
N ALA A 150 0.09 -14.26 7.18
CA ALA A 150 -0.46 -14.98 8.32
C ALA A 150 -1.33 -16.17 7.89
N ALA A 151 -1.98 -16.07 6.74
CA ALA A 151 -2.83 -17.14 6.17
C ALA A 151 -2.05 -18.36 5.65
N ARG A 152 -0.71 -18.30 5.59
CA ARG A 152 0.17 -19.43 5.23
C ARG A 152 -0.26 -20.11 3.93
N GLY A 153 -0.44 -19.34 2.86
CA GLY A 153 -0.81 -19.82 1.53
C GLY A 153 -2.30 -20.07 1.30
N ARG A 154 -3.15 -19.86 2.32
CA ARG A 154 -4.61 -19.89 2.14
C ARG A 154 -5.10 -18.60 1.48
N THR A 155 -6.23 -18.70 0.79
CA THR A 155 -6.83 -17.54 0.12
C THR A 155 -7.31 -16.50 1.13
N VAL A 156 -6.97 -15.23 0.89
CA VAL A 156 -7.51 -14.07 1.61
C VAL A 156 -8.26 -13.19 0.64
N LEU A 157 -9.48 -12.78 1.00
CA LEU A 157 -10.30 -11.82 0.26
C LEU A 157 -10.55 -10.58 1.13
N GLU A 158 -10.54 -9.42 0.50
CA GLU A 158 -10.97 -8.16 1.12
C GLU A 158 -12.51 -8.10 1.12
N PHE A 159 -13.15 -8.01 2.28
CA PHE A 159 -14.60 -8.19 2.42
C PHE A 159 -15.34 -7.04 3.12
N ASP A 160 -14.77 -5.83 3.17
CA ASP A 160 -15.44 -4.81 3.97
C ASP A 160 -15.36 -3.37 3.43
N SER A 161 -15.63 -3.19 2.14
CA SER A 161 -15.77 -1.86 1.53
C SER A 161 -16.69 -0.93 2.32
N ARG A 162 -17.77 -1.49 2.94
CA ARG A 162 -18.75 -0.73 3.75
C ARG A 162 -18.18 -0.17 5.06
N ARG A 163 -16.97 -0.54 5.46
CA ARG A 163 -16.28 -0.06 6.67
C ARG A 163 -15.10 0.86 6.38
N ALA A 164 -14.79 1.08 5.10
CA ALA A 164 -13.76 2.04 4.70
C ALA A 164 -14.17 3.49 5.02
N GLN A 165 -13.19 4.38 5.14
CA GLN A 165 -13.40 5.80 5.40
C GLN A 165 -13.77 6.58 4.11
N GLY A 166 -14.86 6.20 3.48
CA GLY A 166 -15.39 6.83 2.26
C GLY A 166 -15.27 5.97 1.02
N ALA A 167 -15.89 6.39 -0.06
CA ALA A 167 -15.98 5.62 -1.30
C ALA A 167 -14.60 5.40 -1.93
N ASP A 168 -13.79 6.45 -2.02
CA ASP A 168 -12.45 6.35 -2.59
C ASP A 168 -11.56 5.41 -1.78
N ALA A 169 -11.63 5.48 -0.44
CA ALA A 169 -10.88 4.58 0.43
C ALA A 169 -11.29 3.11 0.24
N ALA A 170 -12.58 2.82 -0.04
CA ALA A 170 -13.03 1.48 -0.36
C ALA A 170 -12.46 0.99 -1.70
N ILE A 171 -12.54 1.83 -2.73
CA ILE A 171 -12.16 1.48 -4.10
C ILE A 171 -10.64 1.30 -4.22
N ILE A 172 -9.89 2.32 -3.78
CA ILE A 172 -8.43 2.35 -3.85
C ILE A 172 -7.81 1.42 -2.79
N GLY A 173 -8.47 1.28 -1.63
CA GLY A 173 -8.03 0.35 -0.59
C GLY A 173 -8.10 -1.11 -1.04
N ALA A 174 -9.12 -1.51 -1.80
CA ALA A 174 -9.20 -2.85 -2.40
C ALA A 174 -8.04 -3.11 -3.39
N ARG A 175 -7.68 -2.10 -4.22
CA ARG A 175 -6.51 -2.16 -5.09
C ARG A 175 -5.21 -2.34 -4.29
N ALA A 176 -5.03 -1.54 -3.27
CA ALA A 176 -3.84 -1.60 -2.40
C ALA A 176 -3.74 -2.95 -1.66
N ALA A 177 -4.87 -3.47 -1.16
CA ALA A 177 -4.92 -4.78 -0.53
C ALA A 177 -4.52 -5.90 -1.51
N TYR A 178 -4.94 -5.81 -2.77
CA TYR A 178 -4.54 -6.75 -3.81
C TYR A 178 -3.03 -6.72 -4.05
N ILE A 179 -2.41 -5.54 -4.13
CA ILE A 179 -0.94 -5.41 -4.19
C ILE A 179 -0.28 -6.13 -3.01
N GLY A 180 -0.85 -5.98 -1.80
CA GLY A 180 -0.38 -6.63 -0.58
C GLY A 180 -0.50 -8.15 -0.56
N GLY A 181 -1.24 -8.76 -1.48
CA GLY A 181 -1.32 -10.21 -1.66
C GLY A 181 -2.68 -10.84 -1.40
N VAL A 182 -3.78 -10.06 -1.26
CA VAL A 182 -5.13 -10.65 -1.23
C VAL A 182 -5.53 -11.09 -2.65
N ALA A 183 -6.38 -12.13 -2.74
CA ALA A 183 -6.75 -12.72 -4.02
C ALA A 183 -7.90 -11.99 -4.73
N GLY A 184 -8.63 -11.11 -4.03
CA GLY A 184 -9.76 -10.37 -4.58
C GLY A 184 -10.49 -9.56 -3.52
N THR A 185 -11.61 -8.96 -3.92
CA THR A 185 -12.38 -8.03 -3.11
C THR A 185 -13.89 -8.29 -3.21
N ALA A 186 -14.67 -7.81 -2.24
CA ALA A 186 -16.11 -7.67 -2.37
C ALA A 186 -16.53 -6.35 -3.06
N CYS A 187 -15.60 -5.48 -3.39
CA CYS A 187 -15.83 -4.17 -3.99
C CYS A 187 -15.98 -4.27 -5.53
N THR A 188 -17.19 -4.38 -6.03
CA THR A 188 -17.45 -4.59 -7.46
C THR A 188 -16.86 -3.51 -8.37
N ILE A 189 -16.89 -2.25 -7.95
CA ILE A 189 -16.33 -1.14 -8.74
C ILE A 189 -14.79 -1.21 -8.83
N SER A 190 -14.11 -1.80 -7.85
CA SER A 190 -12.65 -2.01 -7.90
C SER A 190 -12.27 -3.07 -8.93
N ASP A 191 -13.13 -4.07 -9.16
CA ASP A 191 -12.97 -5.00 -10.27
C ASP A 191 -13.14 -4.28 -11.61
N GLN A 192 -14.20 -3.52 -11.75
CA GLN A 192 -14.50 -2.80 -12.98
C GLN A 192 -13.39 -1.80 -13.38
N ILE A 193 -12.81 -1.08 -12.42
CA ILE A 193 -11.82 -0.03 -12.69
C ILE A 193 -10.40 -0.58 -12.77
N TYR A 194 -10.02 -1.46 -11.84
CA TYR A 194 -8.64 -1.92 -11.64
C TYR A 194 -8.42 -3.40 -11.94
N GLY A 195 -9.49 -4.16 -12.23
CA GLY A 195 -9.38 -5.60 -12.45
C GLY A 195 -9.05 -6.41 -11.19
N VAL A 196 -9.35 -5.88 -9.99
CA VAL A 196 -9.26 -6.65 -8.73
C VAL A 196 -10.40 -7.67 -8.73
N PRO A 197 -10.14 -9.00 -8.78
CA PRO A 197 -11.20 -9.98 -8.93
C PRO A 197 -12.29 -9.82 -7.86
N ALA A 198 -13.52 -9.53 -8.28
CA ALA A 198 -14.65 -9.42 -7.35
C ALA A 198 -15.20 -10.80 -6.99
N GLY A 199 -15.46 -11.00 -5.71
CA GLY A 199 -16.03 -12.23 -5.18
C GLY A 199 -16.96 -11.97 -4.00
N GLY A 200 -17.90 -12.90 -3.82
CA GLY A 200 -18.85 -12.82 -2.72
C GLY A 200 -19.73 -14.05 -2.69
N THR A 201 -20.47 -14.18 -1.60
CA THR A 201 -21.42 -15.29 -1.41
C THR A 201 -22.81 -14.71 -1.14
N MET A 202 -23.36 -14.94 0.02
CA MET A 202 -24.63 -14.40 0.47
C MET A 202 -24.49 -13.71 1.83
N ALA A 203 -25.46 -12.90 2.20
CA ALA A 203 -25.64 -12.41 3.57
C ALA A 203 -26.71 -13.21 4.30
N HIS A 204 -26.77 -13.09 5.64
CA HIS A 204 -27.84 -13.71 6.45
C HIS A 204 -29.25 -13.36 5.97
N ALA A 205 -29.45 -12.15 5.43
CA ALA A 205 -30.71 -11.73 4.85
C ALA A 205 -31.21 -12.64 3.73
N TRP A 206 -30.32 -13.23 2.91
CA TRP A 206 -30.70 -14.22 1.92
C TRP A 206 -31.38 -15.42 2.58
N VAL A 207 -30.75 -15.97 3.62
CA VAL A 207 -31.29 -17.14 4.36
C VAL A 207 -32.62 -16.80 5.01
N GLN A 208 -32.76 -15.61 5.58
CA GLN A 208 -33.95 -15.15 6.29
C GLN A 208 -35.15 -14.83 5.37
N MET A 209 -34.93 -14.62 4.08
CA MET A 209 -36.00 -14.38 3.09
C MET A 209 -36.79 -15.63 2.70
N PHE A 210 -36.28 -16.81 3.00
CA PHE A 210 -36.91 -18.09 2.68
C PHE A 210 -37.65 -18.67 3.90
N ASP A 211 -38.64 -19.53 3.64
CA ASP A 211 -39.41 -20.20 4.70
C ASP A 211 -38.52 -21.13 5.55
N SER A 212 -37.44 -21.65 4.97
CA SER A 212 -36.42 -22.43 5.70
C SER A 212 -35.03 -22.18 5.19
N GLU A 213 -34.03 -22.37 6.09
CA GLU A 213 -32.59 -22.32 5.76
C GLU A 213 -32.25 -23.31 4.62
N TYR A 214 -32.86 -24.49 4.64
CA TYR A 214 -32.67 -25.49 3.59
C TYR A 214 -33.16 -24.98 2.22
N ASP A 215 -34.33 -24.35 2.14
CA ASP A 215 -34.85 -23.83 0.87
C ASP A 215 -33.96 -22.72 0.32
N ALA A 216 -33.44 -21.86 1.18
CA ALA A 216 -32.45 -20.84 0.81
C ALA A 216 -31.18 -21.47 0.20
N PHE A 217 -30.64 -22.51 0.83
CA PHE A 217 -29.45 -23.20 0.37
C PHE A 217 -29.69 -23.98 -0.92
N LYS A 218 -30.79 -24.70 -1.01
CA LYS A 218 -31.16 -25.42 -2.22
C LYS A 218 -31.32 -24.49 -3.41
N THR A 219 -32.03 -23.38 -3.24
CA THR A 219 -32.22 -22.38 -4.29
C THR A 219 -30.87 -21.76 -4.72
N TYR A 220 -29.98 -21.45 -3.78
CA TYR A 220 -28.66 -20.91 -4.12
C TYR A 220 -27.80 -21.90 -4.92
N CYS A 221 -27.81 -23.18 -4.53
CA CYS A 221 -27.12 -24.24 -5.27
C CYS A 221 -27.71 -24.44 -6.70
N GLN A 222 -29.00 -24.25 -6.88
CA GLN A 222 -29.66 -24.35 -8.19
C GLN A 222 -29.28 -23.21 -9.13
N ILE A 223 -29.16 -21.98 -8.57
CA ILE A 223 -28.84 -20.78 -9.36
C ILE A 223 -27.30 -20.67 -9.63
N TYR A 224 -26.48 -21.00 -8.63
CA TYR A 224 -25.05 -20.88 -8.69
C TYR A 224 -24.30 -22.20 -8.42
N PRO A 225 -24.54 -23.25 -9.20
CA PRO A 225 -24.04 -24.60 -8.89
C PRO A 225 -22.49 -24.68 -8.88
N HIS A 226 -21.83 -23.88 -9.71
CA HIS A 226 -20.35 -23.83 -9.77
C HIS A 226 -19.69 -22.84 -8.79
N ASN A 227 -20.48 -22.08 -8.03
CA ASN A 227 -20.02 -21.09 -7.05
C ASN A 227 -20.85 -21.16 -5.75
N ALA A 228 -21.31 -22.35 -5.38
CA ALA A 228 -22.15 -22.57 -4.21
C ALA A 228 -21.32 -22.52 -2.92
N THR A 229 -21.29 -21.36 -2.27
CA THR A 229 -20.78 -21.20 -0.90
C THR A 229 -21.91 -20.72 0.01
N LEU A 230 -22.28 -21.56 0.98
CA LEU A 230 -23.47 -21.39 1.82
C LEU A 230 -23.08 -20.84 3.21
N LEU A 231 -23.79 -19.80 3.65
CA LEU A 231 -23.58 -19.17 4.96
C LEU A 231 -24.36 -19.93 6.03
N VAL A 232 -23.63 -20.72 6.84
CA VAL A 232 -24.23 -21.79 7.67
C VAL A 232 -24.49 -21.42 9.12
N ASP A 233 -24.24 -20.18 9.51
CA ASP A 233 -24.34 -19.71 10.89
C ASP A 233 -25.47 -18.70 11.13
N THR A 234 -26.49 -18.67 10.25
CA THR A 234 -27.65 -17.78 10.44
C THR A 234 -28.44 -18.15 11.70
N TYR A 235 -28.60 -19.42 12.00
CA TYR A 235 -29.34 -19.90 13.18
C TYR A 235 -28.47 -20.77 14.11
N ASN A 236 -28.08 -21.96 13.65
CA ASN A 236 -27.21 -22.86 14.40
C ASN A 236 -26.30 -23.64 13.48
N THR A 237 -25.03 -23.31 13.50
CA THR A 237 -24.02 -23.86 12.58
C THR A 237 -24.02 -25.39 12.52
N LEU A 238 -23.97 -26.08 13.69
CA LEU A 238 -23.78 -27.51 13.73
C LEU A 238 -25.09 -28.31 13.73
N LYS A 239 -26.22 -27.73 14.24
CA LYS A 239 -27.48 -28.43 14.34
C LYS A 239 -28.37 -28.22 13.11
N SER A 240 -28.23 -27.13 12.39
CA SER A 240 -29.06 -26.83 11.22
C SER A 240 -28.21 -26.44 9.99
N GLY A 241 -27.30 -25.46 10.09
CA GLY A 241 -26.61 -24.89 8.95
C GLY A 241 -25.81 -25.91 8.16
N VAL A 242 -24.82 -26.57 8.76
CA VAL A 242 -24.01 -27.60 8.09
C VAL A 242 -24.84 -28.80 7.62
N PRO A 243 -25.79 -29.36 8.42
CA PRO A 243 -26.68 -30.40 7.94
C PRO A 243 -27.52 -30.01 6.72
N ASN A 244 -28.14 -28.81 6.73
CA ASN A 244 -28.90 -28.29 5.60
C ASN A 244 -28.06 -28.03 4.35
N ALA A 245 -26.82 -27.53 4.53
CA ALA A 245 -25.86 -27.37 3.44
C ALA A 245 -25.52 -28.73 2.80
N ILE A 246 -25.16 -29.73 3.60
CA ILE A 246 -24.90 -31.10 3.12
C ILE A 246 -26.10 -31.66 2.37
N ARG A 247 -27.31 -31.45 2.90
CA ARG A 247 -28.56 -31.89 2.24
C ARG A 247 -28.74 -31.21 0.88
N ALA A 248 -28.56 -29.88 0.81
CA ALA A 248 -28.62 -29.14 -0.45
C ALA A 248 -27.58 -29.60 -1.47
N PHE A 249 -26.34 -29.84 -1.04
CA PHE A 249 -25.26 -30.35 -1.88
C PHE A 249 -25.63 -31.75 -2.42
N ASN A 250 -26.13 -32.65 -1.58
CA ASN A 250 -26.52 -34.00 -2.00
C ASN A 250 -27.69 -34.01 -2.99
N GLU A 251 -28.69 -33.13 -2.79
CA GLU A 251 -29.88 -33.10 -3.62
C GLU A 251 -29.71 -32.29 -4.93
N VAL A 252 -28.80 -31.31 -4.96
CA VAL A 252 -28.63 -30.42 -6.12
C VAL A 252 -27.30 -30.63 -6.82
N LEU A 253 -26.17 -30.52 -6.12
CA LEU A 253 -24.85 -30.52 -6.74
C LEU A 253 -24.39 -31.91 -7.13
N LYS A 254 -24.60 -32.90 -6.27
CA LYS A 254 -24.19 -34.27 -6.50
C LYS A 254 -24.81 -34.92 -7.76
N PRO A 255 -26.11 -34.73 -8.05
CA PRO A 255 -26.71 -35.22 -9.32
C PRO A 255 -26.12 -34.54 -10.56
N MET A 256 -25.60 -33.32 -10.42
CA MET A 256 -24.94 -32.56 -11.49
C MET A 256 -23.44 -32.93 -11.67
N GLY A 257 -22.92 -33.84 -10.83
CA GLY A 257 -21.52 -34.22 -10.85
C GLY A 257 -20.56 -33.12 -10.31
N ILE A 258 -21.08 -32.15 -9.55
CA ILE A 258 -20.31 -31.05 -8.99
C ILE A 258 -19.81 -31.43 -7.60
N THR A 259 -18.49 -31.41 -7.41
CA THR A 259 -17.81 -31.74 -6.14
C THR A 259 -17.29 -30.49 -5.41
N LYS A 260 -17.05 -29.39 -6.17
CA LYS A 260 -16.54 -28.13 -5.62
C LYS A 260 -17.69 -27.28 -5.09
N CYS A 261 -17.69 -27.07 -3.79
CA CYS A 261 -18.65 -26.24 -3.08
C CYS A 261 -17.96 -25.62 -1.86
N GLY A 262 -18.66 -24.79 -1.11
CA GLY A 262 -18.13 -24.19 0.10
C GLY A 262 -19.20 -23.93 1.16
N ILE A 263 -18.75 -23.79 2.39
CA ILE A 263 -19.51 -23.21 3.48
C ILE A 263 -18.78 -22.00 4.04
N ARG A 264 -19.52 -21.05 4.61
CA ARG A 264 -18.97 -19.87 5.28
C ARG A 264 -19.52 -19.74 6.69
N LEU A 265 -18.61 -19.42 7.63
CA LEU A 265 -18.90 -19.10 9.01
C LEU A 265 -18.51 -17.63 9.27
N ASP A 266 -19.40 -16.85 9.86
CA ASP A 266 -19.22 -15.43 10.18
C ASP A 266 -19.29 -15.14 11.68
N SER A 267 -19.58 -16.16 12.51
CA SER A 267 -19.78 -16.02 13.96
C SER A 267 -19.39 -17.27 14.73
N GLY A 268 -19.18 -17.10 16.05
CA GLY A 268 -18.83 -18.18 16.98
C GLY A 268 -17.34 -18.47 17.05
N ASP A 269 -16.96 -19.54 17.74
CA ASP A 269 -15.58 -19.99 17.83
C ASP A 269 -15.15 -20.71 16.55
N MET A 270 -14.38 -20.01 15.72
CA MET A 270 -14.00 -20.48 14.40
C MET A 270 -13.15 -21.73 14.45
N ALA A 271 -12.25 -21.90 15.44
CA ALA A 271 -11.42 -23.08 15.54
C ALA A 271 -12.24 -24.33 15.87
N TYR A 272 -13.14 -24.22 16.84
CA TYR A 272 -14.04 -25.31 17.20
C TYR A 272 -15.02 -25.65 16.07
N LEU A 273 -15.70 -24.64 15.54
CA LEU A 273 -16.78 -24.83 14.54
C LEU A 273 -16.23 -25.40 13.23
N THR A 274 -15.07 -24.89 12.74
CA THR A 274 -14.51 -25.38 11.47
C THR A 274 -14.02 -26.81 11.58
N ARG A 275 -13.44 -27.25 12.73
CA ARG A 275 -13.08 -28.66 12.94
C ARG A 275 -14.31 -29.57 12.95
N LYS A 276 -15.40 -29.15 13.59
CA LYS A 276 -16.64 -29.92 13.61
C LYS A 276 -17.32 -29.97 12.25
N ALA A 277 -17.43 -28.83 11.57
CA ALA A 277 -17.98 -28.75 10.22
C ALA A 277 -17.19 -29.60 9.22
N ARG A 278 -15.86 -29.55 9.27
CA ARG A 278 -14.99 -30.40 8.41
C ARG A 278 -15.28 -31.89 8.62
N LYS A 279 -15.38 -32.33 9.87
CA LYS A 279 -15.72 -33.72 10.17
C LYS A 279 -17.08 -34.11 9.57
N MET A 280 -18.11 -33.28 9.74
CA MET A 280 -19.46 -33.56 9.19
C MET A 280 -19.45 -33.60 7.67
N LEU A 281 -18.74 -32.70 7.01
CA LEU A 281 -18.60 -32.68 5.56
C LEU A 281 -17.86 -33.93 5.04
N ASP A 282 -16.79 -34.34 5.69
CA ASP A 282 -16.01 -35.54 5.31
C ASP A 282 -16.84 -36.83 5.48
N GLU A 283 -17.57 -36.96 6.59
CA GLU A 283 -18.47 -38.08 6.85
C GLU A 283 -19.62 -38.17 5.81
N ALA A 284 -20.01 -37.01 5.25
CA ALA A 284 -21.02 -36.95 4.17
C ALA A 284 -20.43 -37.10 2.76
N GLY A 285 -19.10 -37.28 2.64
CA GLY A 285 -18.41 -37.45 1.37
C GLY A 285 -18.04 -36.15 0.64
N TRP A 286 -18.16 -34.98 1.29
CA TRP A 286 -17.83 -33.66 0.75
C TRP A 286 -16.42 -33.23 1.17
N THR A 287 -15.43 -34.07 0.90
CA THR A 287 -14.02 -33.85 1.33
C THR A 287 -13.36 -32.64 0.67
N GLU A 288 -13.82 -32.24 -0.53
CA GLU A 288 -13.32 -31.06 -1.27
C GLU A 288 -14.09 -29.75 -0.98
N CYS A 289 -15.13 -29.83 -0.13
CA CYS A 289 -15.89 -28.63 0.24
C CYS A 289 -15.02 -27.66 1.02
N GLN A 290 -14.89 -26.44 0.54
CA GLN A 290 -14.07 -25.41 1.18
C GLN A 290 -14.77 -24.80 2.40
N ILE A 291 -14.02 -24.47 3.41
CA ILE A 291 -14.50 -23.76 4.60
C ILE A 291 -13.92 -22.35 4.61
N SER A 292 -14.81 -21.37 4.45
CA SER A 292 -14.48 -19.96 4.52
C SER A 292 -14.86 -19.39 5.89
N VAL A 293 -14.05 -18.49 6.43
CA VAL A 293 -14.38 -17.76 7.65
C VAL A 293 -14.25 -16.26 7.44
N SER A 294 -15.09 -15.50 8.11
CA SER A 294 -15.08 -14.03 8.11
C SER A 294 -15.40 -13.49 9.51
N ASN A 295 -15.34 -12.17 9.69
CA ASN A 295 -15.58 -11.45 10.92
C ASN A 295 -14.32 -11.19 11.79
N SER A 296 -13.99 -9.91 11.92
CA SER A 296 -12.98 -9.34 12.84
C SER A 296 -11.58 -9.99 12.79
N LEU A 297 -11.22 -10.55 11.63
CA LEU A 297 -9.93 -11.21 11.41
C LEU A 297 -8.81 -10.20 11.21
N ASP A 298 -7.64 -10.52 11.75
CA ASP A 298 -6.37 -9.88 11.48
C ASP A 298 -5.24 -10.93 11.46
N GLU A 299 -4.00 -10.49 11.24
CA GLU A 299 -2.83 -11.37 11.17
C GLU A 299 -2.61 -12.21 12.43
N TYR A 300 -2.91 -11.67 13.61
CA TYR A 300 -2.71 -12.37 14.88
C TYR A 300 -3.79 -13.43 15.10
N LEU A 301 -5.06 -13.07 14.92
CA LEU A 301 -6.15 -14.02 15.07
C LEU A 301 -6.07 -15.15 14.03
N ILE A 302 -5.68 -14.84 12.79
CA ILE A 302 -5.46 -15.86 11.76
C ILE A 302 -4.36 -16.85 12.19
N GLN A 303 -3.24 -16.37 12.74
CA GLN A 303 -2.19 -17.25 13.25
C GLN A 303 -2.70 -18.15 14.39
N ASP A 304 -3.42 -17.59 15.35
CA ASP A 304 -3.95 -18.34 16.49
C ASP A 304 -4.94 -19.42 16.04
N LEU A 305 -5.84 -19.09 15.11
CA LEU A 305 -6.77 -20.06 14.55
C LEU A 305 -6.03 -21.23 13.89
N LEU A 306 -4.98 -20.93 13.11
CA LEU A 306 -4.18 -21.96 12.44
C LEU A 306 -3.34 -22.79 13.44
N LEU A 307 -2.83 -22.19 14.52
CA LEU A 307 -2.16 -22.90 15.60
C LEU A 307 -3.10 -23.85 16.35
N GLN A 308 -4.39 -23.51 16.44
CA GLN A 308 -5.45 -24.35 17.01
C GLN A 308 -5.99 -25.40 16.03
N ASP A 309 -5.32 -25.62 14.90
CA ASP A 309 -5.72 -26.57 13.86
C ASP A 309 -7.12 -26.32 13.28
N ALA A 310 -7.53 -25.02 13.18
CA ALA A 310 -8.75 -24.64 12.49
C ALA A 310 -8.72 -25.10 11.02
N LYS A 311 -9.81 -25.68 10.56
CA LYS A 311 -9.91 -26.21 9.19
C LYS A 311 -10.51 -25.12 8.29
N ILE A 312 -9.65 -24.24 7.82
CA ILE A 312 -10.01 -23.04 7.06
C ILE A 312 -9.24 -23.05 5.75
N ASP A 313 -9.94 -22.83 4.64
CA ASP A 313 -9.35 -22.74 3.29
C ASP A 313 -9.31 -21.29 2.79
N LEU A 314 -10.25 -20.43 3.25
CA LEU A 314 -10.36 -19.05 2.83
C LEU A 314 -10.71 -18.12 4.01
N PHE A 315 -10.06 -16.96 4.05
CA PHE A 315 -10.32 -15.90 5.00
C PHE A 315 -10.94 -14.69 4.29
N GLY A 316 -12.15 -14.27 4.70
CA GLY A 316 -12.76 -13.00 4.32
C GLY A 316 -12.40 -11.95 5.38
N VAL A 317 -11.47 -11.07 5.09
CA VAL A 317 -10.97 -10.08 6.05
C VAL A 317 -11.53 -8.71 5.72
N GLY A 318 -12.11 -8.05 6.70
CA GLY A 318 -12.85 -6.83 6.52
C GLY A 318 -12.23 -5.61 7.18
N GLU A 319 -12.94 -5.05 8.21
CA GLU A 319 -12.64 -3.75 8.80
C GLU A 319 -11.18 -3.59 9.25
N ARG A 320 -10.59 -4.64 9.84
CA ARG A 320 -9.22 -4.55 10.38
C ARG A 320 -8.16 -4.39 9.29
N MET A 321 -8.46 -4.80 8.06
CA MET A 321 -7.59 -4.61 6.91
C MET A 321 -7.86 -3.25 6.25
N ILE A 322 -9.11 -2.98 5.82
CA ILE A 322 -9.43 -1.79 5.01
C ILE A 322 -9.28 -0.47 5.77
N THR A 323 -9.28 -0.50 7.10
CA THR A 323 -9.04 0.68 7.95
C THR A 323 -7.67 0.67 8.60
N ALA A 324 -6.87 -0.40 8.42
CA ALA A 324 -5.65 -0.67 9.19
C ALA A 324 -5.86 -0.40 10.69
N LYS A 325 -6.93 -0.96 11.26
CA LYS A 325 -7.53 -0.60 12.56
C LYS A 325 -6.54 -0.51 13.72
N SER A 326 -5.51 -1.34 13.73
CA SER A 326 -4.50 -1.38 14.78
C SER A 326 -3.60 -0.14 14.79
N GLU A 327 -3.23 0.37 13.61
CA GLU A 327 -2.45 1.60 13.44
C GLU A 327 -2.85 2.27 12.10
N PRO A 328 -3.84 3.20 12.14
CA PRO A 328 -4.50 3.71 10.94
C PRO A 328 -3.74 4.85 10.24
N VAL A 329 -2.48 5.08 10.57
CA VAL A 329 -1.66 6.17 10.02
C VAL A 329 -0.30 5.63 9.56
N PHE A 330 0.02 5.80 8.27
CA PHE A 330 1.33 5.44 7.73
C PHE A 330 2.43 6.40 8.17
N GLY A 331 2.11 7.67 8.28
CA GLY A 331 3.00 8.71 8.79
C GLY A 331 4.10 9.13 7.80
N GLY A 332 3.85 8.98 6.51
CA GLY A 332 4.71 9.53 5.46
C GLY A 332 4.74 11.05 5.48
N VAL A 333 5.85 11.61 5.08
CA VAL A 333 6.12 13.05 5.04
C VAL A 333 6.75 13.46 3.73
N TYR A 334 6.55 14.73 3.35
CA TYR A 334 7.11 15.37 2.18
C TYR A 334 8.08 16.47 2.64
N LYS A 335 9.37 16.37 2.34
CA LYS A 335 10.36 17.27 2.96
C LYS A 335 11.41 17.74 1.98
N LEU A 336 11.66 19.07 1.99
CA LEU A 336 12.73 19.70 1.21
C LEU A 336 14.09 19.12 1.61
N ALA A 337 14.81 18.60 0.63
CA ALA A 337 16.14 18.00 0.79
C ALA A 337 17.26 18.81 0.13
N ALA A 338 16.95 19.59 -0.92
CA ALA A 338 17.91 20.46 -1.59
C ALA A 338 17.21 21.56 -2.40
N VAL A 339 17.96 22.58 -2.78
CA VAL A 339 17.59 23.61 -3.76
C VAL A 339 18.74 23.72 -4.77
N GLU A 340 18.40 23.87 -6.06
CA GLU A 340 19.34 24.07 -7.14
C GLU A 340 19.24 25.52 -7.64
N ASP A 341 20.38 26.16 -7.83
CA ASP A 341 20.45 27.51 -8.37
C ASP A 341 20.37 27.51 -9.92
N GLN A 342 20.34 28.70 -10.51
CA GLN A 342 20.27 28.85 -11.98
C GLN A 342 21.52 28.36 -12.71
N GLN A 343 22.62 28.11 -12.00
CA GLN A 343 23.89 27.57 -12.51
C GLN A 343 23.93 26.02 -12.37
N GLY A 344 22.90 25.40 -11.79
CA GLY A 344 22.81 23.97 -11.58
C GLY A 344 23.54 23.49 -10.30
N ASN A 345 23.95 24.40 -9.41
CA ASN A 345 24.59 24.01 -8.15
C ASN A 345 23.56 23.59 -7.13
N ILE A 346 23.67 22.38 -6.62
CA ILE A 346 22.75 21.81 -5.62
C ILE A 346 23.23 22.20 -4.22
N THR A 347 22.39 22.94 -3.50
CA THR A 347 22.60 23.27 -2.09
C THR A 347 21.75 22.37 -1.22
N PRO A 348 22.33 21.47 -0.42
CA PRO A 348 21.58 20.59 0.44
C PRO A 348 20.84 21.36 1.54
N LYS A 349 19.64 20.90 1.87
CA LYS A 349 18.78 21.47 2.93
C LYS A 349 18.46 20.41 3.95
N ILE A 350 18.43 20.79 5.22
CA ILE A 350 18.12 19.89 6.34
C ILE A 350 17.15 20.56 7.32
N LYS A 351 16.16 19.80 7.75
CA LYS A 351 15.35 20.18 8.90
C LYS A 351 16.00 19.62 10.17
N ILE A 352 16.41 20.49 11.09
CA ILE A 352 16.90 20.12 12.42
C ILE A 352 15.70 20.09 13.38
N SER A 353 15.67 19.10 14.25
CA SER A 353 14.62 18.91 15.24
C SER A 353 15.24 18.34 16.53
N GLU A 354 14.66 18.67 17.68
CA GLU A 354 15.01 18.04 18.95
C GLU A 354 14.71 16.53 18.94
N ASN A 355 13.72 16.11 18.17
CA ASN A 355 13.49 14.70 17.91
C ASN A 355 14.36 14.23 16.72
N VAL A 356 15.34 13.39 17.02
CA VAL A 356 16.32 12.86 16.04
C VAL A 356 15.63 12.15 14.86
N GLU A 357 14.52 11.46 15.09
CA GLU A 357 13.76 10.79 14.04
C GLU A 357 13.16 11.75 12.99
N LYS A 358 13.06 13.06 13.33
CA LYS A 358 12.56 14.11 12.44
C LYS A 358 13.66 14.79 11.62
N ILE A 359 14.93 14.45 11.84
CA ILE A 359 16.06 14.94 11.06
C ILE A 359 16.00 14.29 9.68
N THR A 360 16.04 15.12 8.63
CA THR A 360 15.94 14.66 7.23
C THR A 360 17.32 14.26 6.68
N ILE A 361 17.32 13.44 5.65
CA ILE A 361 18.53 13.14 4.86
C ILE A 361 18.60 14.18 3.73
N PRO A 362 19.63 15.05 3.70
CA PRO A 362 19.71 16.14 2.71
C PRO A 362 20.13 15.64 1.34
N HIS A 363 20.14 16.56 0.36
CA HIS A 363 20.65 16.39 -0.99
C HIS A 363 19.74 15.62 -1.96
N PHE A 364 20.08 15.62 -3.25
CA PHE A 364 19.50 14.75 -4.26
C PHE A 364 20.18 13.36 -4.17
N LYS A 365 19.38 12.28 -4.16
CA LYS A 365 19.83 10.94 -3.72
C LYS A 365 19.46 9.83 -4.71
N LYS A 366 20.22 8.73 -4.62
CA LYS A 366 19.85 7.40 -5.13
C LYS A 366 19.71 6.44 -3.96
N VAL A 367 18.90 5.42 -4.16
CA VAL A 367 18.76 4.30 -3.21
C VAL A 367 19.09 3.01 -3.96
N TYR A 368 19.98 2.21 -3.40
CA TYR A 368 20.34 0.89 -3.93
C TYR A 368 19.97 -0.19 -2.91
N ARG A 369 19.38 -1.28 -3.36
CA ARG A 369 19.25 -2.51 -2.58
C ARG A 369 20.33 -3.49 -3.00
N PHE A 370 21.04 -4.02 -2.02
CA PHE A 370 22.09 -5.03 -2.21
C PHE A 370 21.51 -6.42 -2.07
N TYR A 371 21.76 -7.27 -3.05
CA TYR A 371 21.34 -8.67 -3.04
C TYR A 371 22.59 -9.56 -3.01
N GLY A 372 22.64 -10.51 -2.08
CA GLY A 372 23.72 -11.50 -2.02
C GLY A 372 23.64 -12.45 -3.21
N ASN A 373 24.71 -12.56 -4.00
CA ASN A 373 24.72 -13.40 -5.20
C ASN A 373 24.56 -14.91 -4.88
N ASP A 374 24.99 -15.33 -3.68
CA ASP A 374 24.88 -16.73 -3.23
C ASP A 374 23.47 -17.09 -2.76
N THR A 375 22.70 -16.10 -2.23
CA THR A 375 21.43 -16.34 -1.55
C THR A 375 20.23 -15.76 -2.27
N GLY A 376 20.45 -14.77 -3.14
CA GLY A 376 19.39 -13.95 -3.72
C GLY A 376 18.63 -13.08 -2.69
N LYS A 377 19.11 -13.03 -1.43
CA LYS A 377 18.46 -12.28 -0.36
C LYS A 377 18.95 -10.83 -0.32
N ALA A 378 18.02 -9.94 0.03
CA ALA A 378 18.33 -8.53 0.28
C ALA A 378 19.18 -8.40 1.55
N ILE A 379 20.29 -7.69 1.45
CA ILE A 379 21.29 -7.56 2.53
C ILE A 379 21.11 -6.23 3.28
N ALA A 380 21.00 -5.13 2.52
CA ALA A 380 20.90 -3.77 3.01
C ALA A 380 20.39 -2.86 1.89
N ASP A 381 19.84 -1.71 2.28
CA ASP A 381 19.64 -0.60 1.36
C ASP A 381 20.67 0.49 1.64
N TYR A 382 21.16 1.11 0.57
CA TYR A 382 22.25 2.07 0.63
C TYR A 382 21.89 3.35 -0.10
N ILE A 383 21.88 4.46 0.61
CA ILE A 383 21.50 5.77 0.10
C ILE A 383 22.76 6.58 -0.21
N THR A 384 22.88 7.04 -1.44
CA THR A 384 24.04 7.82 -1.91
C THR A 384 23.60 9.20 -2.40
N VAL A 385 24.52 10.13 -2.55
CA VAL A 385 24.29 11.32 -3.38
C VAL A 385 24.08 10.89 -4.83
N TYR A 386 23.22 11.59 -5.56
CA TYR A 386 22.79 11.17 -6.90
C TYR A 386 23.92 10.98 -7.92
N ASP A 387 24.99 11.78 -7.83
CA ASP A 387 26.16 11.74 -8.71
C ASP A 387 27.23 10.71 -8.29
N GLU A 388 27.05 10.02 -7.16
CA GLU A 388 27.94 8.92 -6.78
C GLU A 388 27.71 7.69 -7.67
N THR A 389 28.80 7.04 -8.02
CA THR A 389 28.80 5.75 -8.71
C THR A 389 29.17 4.65 -7.74
N LEU A 390 28.35 3.60 -7.71
CA LEU A 390 28.61 2.41 -6.91
C LEU A 390 29.26 1.33 -7.77
N ASP A 391 30.35 0.72 -7.28
CA ASP A 391 31.04 -0.41 -7.90
C ASP A 391 30.77 -1.68 -7.06
N ASP A 392 29.77 -2.47 -7.47
CA ASP A 392 29.36 -3.69 -6.78
C ASP A 392 30.26 -4.90 -7.07
N THR A 393 31.33 -4.69 -7.84
CA THR A 393 32.41 -5.71 -8.01
C THR A 393 33.42 -5.71 -6.88
N LYS A 394 33.35 -4.74 -5.98
CA LYS A 394 34.26 -4.57 -4.84
C LYS A 394 33.53 -4.72 -3.52
N ASP A 395 34.25 -5.15 -2.52
CA ASP A 395 33.77 -5.14 -1.14
C ASP A 395 33.46 -3.72 -0.69
N LEU A 396 32.33 -3.54 0.01
CA LEU A 396 31.86 -2.27 0.52
C LEU A 396 31.62 -2.33 2.01
N GLU A 397 32.31 -1.47 2.78
CA GLU A 397 31.98 -1.27 4.19
C GLU A 397 30.79 -0.33 4.31
N ILE A 398 29.72 -0.77 4.99
CA ILE A 398 28.53 0.01 5.32
C ILE A 398 28.44 0.17 6.84
N PHE A 399 27.73 1.19 7.31
CA PHE A 399 27.60 1.47 8.74
C PHE A 399 26.22 2.07 9.06
N ASP A 400 25.72 1.77 10.26
CA ASP A 400 24.50 2.38 10.78
C ASP A 400 24.71 3.88 11.00
N PRO A 401 23.97 4.78 10.31
CA PRO A 401 24.16 6.24 10.45
C PRO A 401 23.91 6.78 11.86
N SER A 402 23.13 6.06 12.67
CA SER A 402 22.83 6.41 14.06
C SER A 402 23.80 5.79 15.07
N ALA A 403 24.61 4.81 14.64
CA ALA A 403 25.52 4.05 15.47
C ALA A 403 26.77 3.64 14.67
N THR A 404 27.59 4.61 14.29
CA THR A 404 28.69 4.48 13.31
C THR A 404 29.78 3.43 13.65
N TRP A 405 29.79 2.92 14.89
CA TRP A 405 30.62 1.78 15.28
C TRP A 405 30.08 0.43 14.82
N LYS A 406 28.78 0.35 14.45
CA LYS A 406 28.17 -0.83 13.86
C LYS A 406 28.47 -0.82 12.37
N LYS A 407 29.46 -1.58 11.98
CA LYS A 407 29.93 -1.69 10.61
C LYS A 407 29.77 -3.10 10.10
N LYS A 408 29.56 -3.23 8.78
CA LYS A 408 29.49 -4.49 8.07
C LYS A 408 30.16 -4.37 6.72
N THR A 409 31.03 -5.30 6.38
CA THR A 409 31.52 -5.44 5.01
C THR A 409 30.57 -6.30 4.19
N VAL A 410 30.05 -5.74 3.11
CA VAL A 410 29.24 -6.45 2.11
C VAL A 410 30.17 -6.89 0.98
N TYR A 411 30.11 -8.15 0.63
CA TYR A 411 30.91 -8.77 -0.42
C TYR A 411 30.03 -9.68 -1.27
N ASN A 412 30.45 -9.96 -2.50
CA ASN A 412 29.75 -10.84 -3.44
C ASN A 412 28.26 -10.50 -3.56
N PHE A 413 27.96 -9.27 -3.94
CA PHE A 413 26.60 -8.73 -4.04
C PHE A 413 26.35 -8.07 -5.39
N THR A 414 25.07 -7.89 -5.72
CA THR A 414 24.61 -7.04 -6.82
C THR A 414 23.82 -5.89 -6.25
N ALA A 415 24.10 -4.67 -6.70
CA ALA A 415 23.39 -3.45 -6.31
C ALA A 415 22.33 -3.08 -7.35
N ARG A 416 21.06 -3.03 -6.93
CA ARG A 416 19.93 -2.66 -7.78
C ARG A 416 19.40 -1.28 -7.37
N PRO A 417 19.31 -0.29 -8.27
CA PRO A 417 18.62 0.95 -8.01
C PRO A 417 17.13 0.68 -7.70
N LEU A 418 16.59 1.33 -6.67
CA LEU A 418 15.18 1.22 -6.29
C LEU A 418 14.31 2.32 -6.90
N LEU A 419 14.84 3.54 -7.02
CA LEU A 419 14.14 4.66 -7.62
C LEU A 419 14.26 4.61 -9.15
N VAL A 420 13.13 4.63 -9.82
CA VAL A 420 13.04 4.69 -11.29
C VAL A 420 12.48 6.05 -11.73
N PRO A 421 12.87 6.60 -12.90
CA PRO A 421 12.28 7.81 -13.42
C PRO A 421 10.81 7.55 -13.79
N VAL A 422 9.92 8.41 -13.31
CA VAL A 422 8.48 8.37 -13.60
C VAL A 422 8.07 9.50 -14.52
N PHE A 423 8.50 10.72 -14.21
CA PHE A 423 8.40 11.90 -15.06
C PHE A 423 9.79 12.51 -15.29
N LEU A 424 10.07 12.94 -16.50
CA LEU A 424 11.26 13.72 -16.85
C LEU A 424 10.82 14.94 -17.69
N GLY A 425 11.12 16.14 -17.19
CA GLY A 425 10.68 17.39 -17.82
C GLY A 425 9.17 17.47 -17.99
N GLY A 426 8.40 17.01 -17.02
CA GLY A 426 6.94 16.97 -17.02
C GLY A 426 6.31 15.89 -17.91
N LYS A 427 7.12 15.06 -18.56
CA LYS A 427 6.62 13.97 -19.42
C LYS A 427 6.75 12.63 -18.71
N ARG A 428 5.67 11.86 -18.69
CA ARG A 428 5.68 10.49 -18.20
C ARG A 428 6.62 9.63 -19.03
N VAL A 429 7.55 8.93 -18.37
CA VAL A 429 8.52 7.98 -18.96
C VAL A 429 8.40 6.57 -18.36
N TYR A 430 7.51 6.38 -17.40
CA TYR A 430 7.27 5.12 -16.72
C TYR A 430 6.03 4.42 -17.28
N ASP A 431 6.21 3.19 -17.74
CA ASP A 431 5.12 2.30 -18.12
C ASP A 431 4.68 1.51 -16.89
N SER A 432 3.47 1.78 -16.38
CA SER A 432 2.92 1.08 -15.21
C SER A 432 2.66 -0.39 -15.56
N PRO A 433 3.18 -1.35 -14.79
CA PRO A 433 2.82 -2.75 -14.94
C PRO A 433 1.33 -2.97 -14.64
N SER A 434 0.76 -4.07 -15.12
CA SER A 434 -0.59 -4.47 -14.75
C SER A 434 -0.66 -4.81 -13.24
N LEU A 435 -1.83 -4.69 -12.65
CA LEU A 435 -2.02 -4.94 -11.23
C LEU A 435 -1.62 -6.36 -10.79
N PRO A 436 -1.89 -7.44 -11.57
CA PRO A 436 -1.37 -8.77 -11.28
C PRO A 436 0.16 -8.87 -11.31
N GLU A 437 0.83 -8.13 -12.21
CA GLU A 437 2.30 -8.06 -12.27
C GLU A 437 2.87 -7.36 -11.04
N ILE A 438 2.22 -6.27 -10.58
CA ILE A 438 2.59 -5.56 -9.34
C ILE A 438 2.46 -6.50 -8.13
N GLN A 439 1.37 -7.26 -8.02
CA GLN A 439 1.20 -8.24 -6.94
C GLN A 439 2.27 -9.33 -6.98
N ALA A 440 2.56 -9.87 -8.17
CA ALA A 440 3.61 -10.88 -8.35
C ALA A 440 4.98 -10.34 -7.96
N TYR A 441 5.28 -9.11 -8.39
CA TYR A 441 6.50 -8.39 -8.02
C TYR A 441 6.59 -8.18 -6.50
N CYS A 442 5.52 -7.73 -5.87
CA CYS A 442 5.47 -7.56 -4.41
C CYS A 442 5.83 -8.85 -3.69
N ARG A 443 5.20 -9.97 -4.05
CA ARG A 443 5.51 -11.29 -3.47
C ARG A 443 6.98 -11.65 -3.68
N GLN A 444 7.48 -11.52 -4.91
CA GLN A 444 8.87 -11.82 -5.23
C GLN A 444 9.85 -10.98 -4.38
N GLN A 445 9.59 -9.67 -4.24
CA GLN A 445 10.46 -8.79 -3.47
C GLN A 445 10.41 -9.07 -1.97
N VAL A 446 9.22 -9.37 -1.41
CA VAL A 446 9.08 -9.79 -0.01
C VAL A 446 9.81 -11.12 0.24
N ASP A 447 9.83 -12.04 -0.72
CA ASP A 447 10.53 -13.32 -0.61
C ASP A 447 12.05 -13.15 -0.57
N THR A 448 12.59 -12.03 -1.09
CA THR A 448 14.03 -11.73 -0.95
C THR A 448 14.43 -11.32 0.47
N LEU A 449 13.49 -10.85 1.29
CA LEU A 449 13.79 -10.47 2.67
C LEU A 449 14.05 -11.71 3.53
N TRP A 450 14.91 -11.53 4.55
CA TRP A 450 15.16 -12.55 5.57
C TRP A 450 13.92 -12.79 6.43
N ASP A 451 13.74 -14.00 6.94
CA ASP A 451 12.56 -14.36 7.73
C ASP A 451 12.49 -13.56 9.04
N GLU A 452 13.64 -13.21 9.60
CA GLU A 452 13.76 -12.37 10.80
C GLU A 452 13.18 -10.97 10.61
N VAL A 453 13.31 -10.37 9.41
CA VAL A 453 12.72 -9.08 9.06
C VAL A 453 11.20 -9.21 8.87
N LYS A 454 10.72 -10.39 8.48
CA LYS A 454 9.31 -10.67 8.21
C LYS A 454 8.49 -11.07 9.45
N ARG A 455 9.07 -11.15 10.63
CA ARG A 455 8.33 -11.47 11.86
C ARG A 455 7.23 -10.44 12.11
N PHE A 456 6.10 -10.89 12.65
CA PHE A 456 4.99 -10.00 13.01
C PHE A 456 5.26 -9.26 14.31
N ASP A 457 6.02 -9.89 15.19
CA ASP A 457 6.40 -9.36 16.47
C ASP A 457 7.92 -9.31 16.58
N ASN A 458 8.45 -8.19 17.07
CA ASN A 458 9.87 -7.94 17.25
C ASN A 458 10.73 -8.35 16.02
N PRO A 459 10.44 -7.81 14.81
CA PRO A 459 11.23 -8.10 13.63
C PRO A 459 12.66 -7.58 13.78
N HIS A 460 13.59 -8.24 13.10
CA HIS A 460 14.95 -7.72 13.00
C HIS A 460 14.96 -6.42 12.18
N SER A 461 15.68 -5.41 12.64
CA SER A 461 15.85 -4.15 11.91
C SER A 461 16.67 -4.39 10.64
N TYR A 462 16.10 -4.02 9.51
CA TYR A 462 16.81 -4.05 8.23
C TYR A 462 17.81 -2.88 8.16
N TYR A 463 18.93 -3.09 7.47
CA TYR A 463 19.98 -2.09 7.35
C TYR A 463 19.61 -1.08 6.26
N VAL A 464 19.54 0.20 6.63
CA VAL A 464 19.39 1.34 5.72
C VAL A 464 20.53 2.31 6.02
N ASP A 465 21.57 2.26 5.22
CA ASP A 465 22.81 2.93 5.48
C ASP A 465 23.07 4.06 4.47
N LEU A 466 23.92 5.01 4.84
CA LEU A 466 24.28 6.15 4.00
C LEU A 466 25.70 5.99 3.47
N SER A 467 25.98 6.54 2.26
CA SER A 467 27.35 6.69 1.81
C SER A 467 28.12 7.65 2.73
N ASP A 468 29.43 7.45 2.83
CA ASP A 468 30.31 8.33 3.61
C ASP A 468 30.12 9.80 3.21
N ARG A 469 30.00 10.08 1.91
CA ARG A 469 29.80 11.42 1.39
C ARG A 469 28.47 12.02 1.87
N LEU A 470 27.39 11.28 1.75
CA LEU A 470 26.04 11.73 2.15
C LEU A 470 25.96 11.92 3.68
N TRP A 471 26.54 10.99 4.43
CA TRP A 471 26.63 11.09 5.89
C TRP A 471 27.44 12.33 6.31
N ASN A 472 28.59 12.59 5.70
CA ASN A 472 29.42 13.77 6.00
C ASN A 472 28.67 15.07 5.68
N ILE A 473 27.97 15.17 4.54
CA ILE A 473 27.12 16.32 4.21
C ILE A 473 26.07 16.55 5.30
N GLN A 474 25.41 15.49 5.76
CA GLN A 474 24.41 15.59 6.83
C GLN A 474 25.06 16.08 8.14
N GLN A 475 26.20 15.52 8.54
CA GLN A 475 26.90 15.92 9.77
C GLN A 475 27.40 17.37 9.73
N ASP A 476 27.91 17.82 8.59
CA ASP A 476 28.37 19.20 8.41
C ASP A 476 27.21 20.19 8.52
N LEU A 477 26.03 19.87 7.94
CA LEU A 477 24.83 20.69 8.07
C LEU A 477 24.32 20.75 9.52
N LEU A 478 24.43 19.64 10.27
CA LEU A 478 24.03 19.59 11.68
C LEU A 478 24.99 20.42 12.56
N ARG A 479 26.30 20.41 12.27
CA ARG A 479 27.32 21.14 13.04
C ARG A 479 27.33 22.64 12.77
N ASN A 480 27.11 23.05 11.51
CA ASN A 480 27.31 24.41 11.04
C ASN A 480 26.07 25.32 11.15
N ARG A 481 24.92 24.80 11.59
CA ARG A 481 23.75 25.63 11.88
C ARG A 481 23.70 25.97 13.38
N LYS A 482 24.14 27.19 13.67
CA LYS A 482 23.89 27.87 14.95
C LYS A 482 22.48 28.46 14.96
#